data_7314f4e8500ac5aa72c87b1ee7199c21
#
_entry.id   7314f4e8500ac5aa72c87b1ee7199c21
#
_cell.length_a   1.000
_cell.length_b   1.000
_cell.length_c   1.000
_cell.angle_alpha   90.00
_cell.angle_beta   90.00
_cell.angle_gamma   90.00
#
_symmetry.space_group_name_H-M   'P 1'
#
loop_
_entity.id
_entity.type
_entity.pdbx_description
1 polymer ?
#
loop_
_entity_poly.entity_id
_entity_poly.type
_entity_poly.pdbx_seq_one_letter_code
_entity_poly.pdbx_strand_id
1 'polypeptide(L)'
;MIDRSSRPRILVGTTNPHKVVELGALLDGLGCQLVLPTDAGLEGFDVDETGDTLMANAILKAMAFAARAGMPALADDSGLEVDALGGEPGVRSRRYAGDDASDADRIALVLSKLDGVPVGSRTARFRSVIALAEPGRLVGTGTGTVDGVIGDMARGTNGFGYDPIFLMGDRSMAELTPAEKNATSHRSRAVASIRPILEAWLSAQGHVGDDAMPSRT
;
A
#
# COMPACT_ATOMS: atom_id res chain seq x y z
N MET A 1 -9.52 9.00 -29.87
CA MET A 1 -9.65 7.88 -28.91
C MET A 1 -8.25 7.27 -28.78
N ILE A 2 -7.58 7.44 -27.64
CA ILE A 2 -6.27 6.81 -27.38
C ILE A 2 -6.55 5.31 -27.22
N ASP A 3 -5.89 4.49 -28.02
CA ASP A 3 -6.00 3.04 -27.96
C ASP A 3 -5.58 2.54 -26.59
N ARG A 4 -6.50 1.92 -25.84
CA ARG A 4 -6.25 1.37 -24.50
C ARG A 4 -5.26 0.19 -24.53
N SER A 5 -5.02 -0.42 -25.69
CA SER A 5 -4.10 -1.56 -25.85
C SER A 5 -2.62 -1.17 -25.81
N SER A 6 -2.29 0.12 -25.96
CA SER A 6 -0.92 0.62 -25.99
C SER A 6 -0.40 1.16 -24.64
N ARG A 7 -1.23 1.12 -23.58
CA ARG A 7 -0.82 1.65 -22.27
C ARG A 7 0.14 0.71 -21.55
N PRO A 8 1.21 1.22 -20.93
CA PRO A 8 2.06 0.42 -20.06
C PRO A 8 1.24 -0.29 -18.98
N ARG A 9 1.54 -1.56 -18.74
CA ARG A 9 0.84 -2.39 -17.76
C ARG A 9 1.68 -2.49 -16.49
N ILE A 10 1.04 -2.34 -15.32
CA ILE A 10 1.68 -2.47 -14.01
C ILE A 10 0.86 -3.46 -13.18
N LEU A 11 1.49 -4.52 -12.69
CA LEU A 11 0.87 -5.47 -11.76
C LEU A 11 0.74 -4.82 -10.37
N VAL A 12 -0.43 -4.93 -9.76
CA VAL A 12 -0.64 -4.54 -8.36
C VAL A 12 -0.24 -5.72 -7.47
N GLY A 13 0.97 -5.67 -6.89
CA GLY A 13 1.58 -6.75 -6.10
C GLY A 13 1.00 -6.86 -4.69
N THR A 14 -0.31 -7.12 -4.60
CA THR A 14 -0.99 -7.39 -3.32
C THR A 14 -2.19 -8.30 -3.54
N THR A 15 -2.43 -9.19 -2.58
CA THR A 15 -3.63 -10.05 -2.51
C THR A 15 -4.74 -9.42 -1.65
N ASN A 16 -4.47 -8.29 -0.97
CA ASN A 16 -5.45 -7.60 -0.15
C ASN A 16 -6.43 -6.79 -1.01
N PRO A 17 -7.75 -7.14 -1.06
CA PRO A 17 -8.71 -6.48 -1.92
C PRO A 17 -8.92 -5.00 -1.57
N HIS A 18 -8.81 -4.64 -0.28
CA HIS A 18 -8.94 -3.24 0.14
C HIS A 18 -7.80 -2.38 -0.40
N LYS A 19 -6.55 -2.89 -0.38
CA LYS A 19 -5.40 -2.21 -0.96
C LYS A 19 -5.53 -2.06 -2.48
N VAL A 20 -6.07 -3.07 -3.16
CA VAL A 20 -6.34 -3.02 -4.61
C VAL A 20 -7.30 -1.88 -4.95
N VAL A 21 -8.40 -1.75 -4.21
CA VAL A 21 -9.39 -0.68 -4.42
C VAL A 21 -8.78 0.70 -4.19
N GLU A 22 -8.07 0.89 -3.08
CA GLU A 22 -7.44 2.18 -2.75
C GLU A 22 -6.36 2.55 -3.78
N LEU A 23 -5.45 1.64 -4.13
CA LEU A 23 -4.41 1.89 -5.14
C LEU A 23 -5.02 2.16 -6.52
N GLY A 24 -6.08 1.44 -6.90
CA GLY A 24 -6.79 1.67 -8.14
C GLY A 24 -7.31 3.11 -8.25
N ALA A 25 -7.95 3.62 -7.19
CA ALA A 25 -8.45 4.98 -7.14
C ALA A 25 -7.33 6.03 -7.10
N LEU A 26 -6.23 5.78 -6.37
CA LEU A 26 -5.11 6.71 -6.22
C LEU A 26 -4.22 6.81 -7.46
N LEU A 27 -4.16 5.76 -8.27
CA LEU A 27 -3.37 5.68 -9.50
C LEU A 27 -4.18 5.98 -10.75
N ASP A 28 -5.47 6.27 -10.60
CA ASP A 28 -6.31 6.63 -11.74
C ASP A 28 -5.77 7.90 -12.44
N GLY A 29 -5.87 7.91 -13.76
CA GLY A 29 -5.37 9.01 -14.58
C GLY A 29 -3.86 9.03 -14.86
N LEU A 30 -3.04 8.09 -14.31
CA LEU A 30 -1.59 8.00 -14.58
C LEU A 30 -1.23 7.52 -15.99
N GLY A 31 -2.21 7.13 -16.81
CA GLY A 31 -1.95 6.67 -18.19
C GLY A 31 -1.41 5.24 -18.31
N CYS A 32 -1.40 4.45 -17.23
CA CYS A 32 -1.10 3.02 -17.23
C CYS A 32 -2.35 2.16 -17.06
N GLN A 33 -2.22 0.87 -17.33
CA GLN A 33 -3.22 -0.15 -17.00
C GLN A 33 -2.77 -0.93 -15.78
N LEU A 34 -3.57 -0.92 -14.71
CA LEU A 34 -3.34 -1.79 -13.56
C LEU A 34 -3.83 -3.20 -13.86
N VAL A 35 -3.00 -4.18 -13.52
CA VAL A 35 -3.25 -5.62 -13.68
C VAL A 35 -3.34 -6.24 -12.30
N LEU A 36 -4.37 -7.04 -12.06
CA LEU A 36 -4.51 -7.77 -10.81
C LEU A 36 -3.69 -9.06 -10.85
N PRO A 37 -3.27 -9.61 -9.70
CA PRO A 37 -2.59 -10.90 -9.65
C PRO A 37 -3.39 -12.01 -10.32
N THR A 38 -4.71 -12.04 -10.16
CA THR A 38 -5.63 -12.98 -10.83
C THR A 38 -5.56 -12.88 -12.36
N ASP A 39 -5.50 -11.66 -12.90
CA ASP A 39 -5.42 -11.43 -14.35
C ASP A 39 -4.05 -11.78 -14.94
N ALA A 40 -3.05 -11.93 -14.07
CA ALA A 40 -1.69 -12.35 -14.42
C ALA A 40 -1.43 -13.85 -14.15
N GLY A 41 -2.46 -14.63 -13.78
CA GLY A 41 -2.32 -16.06 -13.46
C GLY A 41 -1.52 -16.30 -12.16
N LEU A 42 -1.63 -15.39 -11.21
CA LEU A 42 -0.92 -15.42 -9.92
C LEU A 42 -1.89 -15.60 -8.73
N GLU A 43 -2.98 -16.33 -8.94
CA GLU A 43 -3.92 -16.67 -7.86
C GLU A 43 -3.19 -17.38 -6.73
N GLY A 44 -3.34 -16.88 -5.51
CA GLY A 44 -2.71 -17.46 -4.31
C GLY A 44 -1.19 -17.26 -4.20
N PHE A 45 -0.57 -16.55 -5.15
CA PHE A 45 0.83 -16.17 -4.99
C PHE A 45 0.95 -15.13 -3.88
N ASP A 46 1.67 -15.46 -2.84
CA ASP A 46 2.01 -14.57 -1.74
C ASP A 46 3.53 -14.55 -1.55
N VAL A 47 4.01 -13.54 -0.86
CA VAL A 47 5.43 -13.31 -0.64
C VAL A 47 5.69 -13.24 0.86
N ASP A 48 6.60 -14.07 1.35
CA ASP A 48 7.02 -14.05 2.75
C ASP A 48 7.66 -12.70 3.08
N GLU A 49 7.04 -11.95 3.95
CA GLU A 49 7.50 -10.65 4.42
C GLU A 49 8.57 -10.85 5.51
N THR A 50 9.80 -11.11 5.10
CA THR A 50 10.94 -11.40 5.98
C THR A 50 11.76 -10.16 6.34
N GLY A 51 11.40 -9.01 5.82
CA GLY A 51 12.11 -7.75 6.08
C GLY A 51 11.79 -7.17 7.44
N ASP A 52 12.77 -6.52 8.06
CA ASP A 52 12.65 -5.85 9.35
C ASP A 52 12.00 -4.45 9.24
N THR A 53 11.71 -4.00 8.02
CA THR A 53 11.09 -2.69 7.76
C THR A 53 10.00 -2.79 6.70
N LEU A 54 9.01 -1.88 6.76
CA LEU A 54 7.99 -1.76 5.71
C LEU A 54 8.62 -1.53 4.33
N MET A 55 9.73 -0.79 4.26
CA MET A 55 10.44 -0.56 3.00
C MET A 55 11.04 -1.85 2.45
N ALA A 56 11.71 -2.63 3.28
CA ALA A 56 12.27 -3.92 2.86
C ALA A 56 11.18 -4.87 2.34
N ASN A 57 10.05 -4.95 3.04
CA ASN A 57 8.93 -5.79 2.62
C ASN A 57 8.25 -5.29 1.34
N ALA A 58 8.05 -3.97 1.18
CA ALA A 58 7.50 -3.40 -0.06
C ALA A 58 8.39 -3.71 -1.27
N ILE A 59 9.72 -3.55 -1.13
CA ILE A 59 10.69 -3.86 -2.18
C ILE A 59 10.66 -5.36 -2.49
N LEU A 60 10.72 -6.21 -1.47
CA LEU A 60 10.69 -7.67 -1.60
C LEU A 60 9.44 -8.12 -2.36
N LYS A 61 8.27 -7.61 -2.00
CA LYS A 61 7.01 -7.90 -2.71
C LYS A 61 7.04 -7.42 -4.16
N ALA A 62 7.42 -6.16 -4.41
CA ALA A 62 7.45 -5.62 -5.76
C ALA A 62 8.39 -6.42 -6.67
N MET A 63 9.59 -6.75 -6.20
CA MET A 63 10.57 -7.55 -6.93
C MET A 63 10.07 -8.97 -7.21
N ALA A 64 9.48 -9.64 -6.21
CA ALA A 64 8.98 -11.00 -6.36
C ALA A 64 7.79 -11.08 -7.33
N PHE A 65 6.82 -10.16 -7.22
CA PHE A 65 5.70 -10.07 -8.15
C PHE A 65 6.16 -9.74 -9.57
N ALA A 66 7.10 -8.78 -9.73
CA ALA A 66 7.63 -8.43 -11.04
C ALA A 66 8.36 -9.62 -11.70
N ALA A 67 9.20 -10.31 -10.96
CA ALA A 67 9.93 -11.48 -11.45
C ALA A 67 8.97 -12.62 -11.83
N ARG A 68 7.95 -12.86 -11.00
CA ARG A 68 7.00 -13.97 -11.20
C ARG A 68 6.08 -13.73 -12.40
N ALA A 69 5.65 -12.47 -12.59
CA ALA A 69 4.76 -12.09 -13.69
C ALA A 69 5.50 -11.76 -14.99
N GLY A 70 6.81 -11.55 -14.96
CA GLY A 70 7.59 -11.08 -16.11
C GLY A 70 7.21 -9.67 -16.56
N MET A 71 6.63 -8.84 -15.66
CA MET A 71 6.17 -7.49 -15.97
C MET A 71 6.39 -6.56 -14.76
N PRO A 72 6.38 -5.22 -14.97
CA PRO A 72 6.51 -4.29 -13.86
C PRO A 72 5.43 -4.50 -12.80
N ALA A 73 5.83 -4.39 -11.52
CA ALA A 73 4.92 -4.54 -10.39
C ALA A 73 5.09 -3.40 -9.38
N LEU A 74 3.97 -2.97 -8.83
CA LEU A 74 3.88 -1.98 -7.76
C LEU A 74 3.30 -2.67 -6.52
N ALA A 75 4.05 -2.68 -5.42
CA ALA A 75 3.61 -3.28 -4.16
C ALA A 75 3.62 -2.28 -3.02
N ASP A 76 2.69 -2.46 -2.08
CA ASP A 76 2.54 -1.65 -0.87
C ASP A 76 2.79 -2.52 0.37
N ASP A 77 3.61 -2.00 1.28
CA ASP A 77 3.64 -2.46 2.65
C ASP A 77 3.29 -1.35 3.62
N SER A 78 2.46 -1.64 4.62
CA SER A 78 1.92 -0.62 5.51
C SER A 78 1.68 -1.17 6.91
N GLY A 79 1.87 -0.31 7.91
CA GLY A 79 1.71 -0.69 9.31
C GLY A 79 1.29 0.48 10.19
N LEU A 80 0.75 0.10 11.35
CA LEU A 80 0.44 0.98 12.46
C LEU A 80 1.63 0.96 13.43
N GLU A 81 2.10 2.11 13.84
CA GLU A 81 3.09 2.28 14.91
C GLU A 81 2.44 3.04 16.06
N VAL A 82 2.52 2.50 17.28
CA VAL A 82 1.95 3.11 18.49
C VAL A 82 3.07 3.41 19.47
N ASP A 83 3.26 4.68 19.83
CA ASP A 83 4.42 5.11 20.64
C ASP A 83 4.42 4.48 22.03
N ALA A 84 3.26 4.40 22.70
CA ALA A 84 3.11 3.76 23.99
C ALA A 84 3.39 2.25 23.99
N LEU A 85 3.44 1.62 22.80
CA LEU A 85 3.80 0.21 22.59
C LEU A 85 5.22 0.06 22.00
N GLY A 86 6.05 1.10 22.07
CA GLY A 86 7.41 1.07 21.52
C GLY A 86 7.47 0.93 20.00
N GLY A 87 6.41 1.36 19.28
CA GLY A 87 6.29 1.25 17.82
C GLY A 87 5.57 -0.01 17.35
N GLU A 88 5.18 -0.92 18.26
CA GLU A 88 4.33 -2.06 17.87
C GLU A 88 2.94 -1.57 17.42
N PRO A 89 2.29 -2.30 16.50
CA PRO A 89 2.68 -3.53 15.81
C PRO A 89 3.71 -3.37 14.69
N GLY A 90 3.91 -2.18 14.10
CA GLY A 90 4.90 -1.89 13.07
C GLY A 90 4.78 -2.82 11.85
N VAL A 91 5.87 -3.42 11.43
CA VAL A 91 5.91 -4.38 10.29
C VAL A 91 5.04 -5.62 10.52
N ARG A 92 4.70 -5.92 11.77
CA ARG A 92 3.87 -7.07 12.13
C ARG A 92 2.37 -6.76 12.13
N SER A 93 1.95 -5.58 11.65
CA SER A 93 0.56 -5.10 11.74
C SER A 93 -0.47 -6.11 11.29
N ARG A 94 -0.25 -6.79 10.16
CA ARG A 94 -1.17 -7.83 9.66
C ARG A 94 -1.21 -9.08 10.55
N ARG A 95 -0.08 -9.44 11.15
CA ARG A 95 0.11 -10.70 11.89
C ARG A 95 0.19 -10.51 13.41
N TYR A 96 -0.18 -9.33 13.90
CA TYR A 96 0.05 -8.95 15.30
C TYR A 96 -0.68 -9.82 16.33
N ALA A 97 -1.86 -10.31 15.96
CA ALA A 97 -2.64 -11.24 16.79
C ALA A 97 -2.59 -12.70 16.27
N GLY A 98 -1.69 -13.00 15.33
CA GLY A 98 -1.57 -14.29 14.64
C GLY A 98 -1.91 -14.18 13.15
N ASP A 99 -1.49 -15.18 12.37
CA ASP A 99 -1.61 -15.15 10.90
C ASP A 99 -3.07 -15.15 10.43
N ASP A 100 -3.93 -15.91 11.12
CA ASP A 100 -5.36 -16.07 10.80
C ASP A 100 -6.26 -15.10 11.57
N ALA A 101 -5.68 -14.17 12.34
CA ALA A 101 -6.45 -13.23 13.16
C ALA A 101 -7.29 -12.28 12.31
N SER A 102 -8.52 -12.01 12.76
CA SER A 102 -9.38 -10.98 12.16
C SER A 102 -8.89 -9.56 12.51
N ASP A 103 -9.43 -8.54 11.81
CA ASP A 103 -9.19 -7.15 12.18
C ASP A 103 -9.67 -6.85 13.60
N ALA A 104 -10.79 -7.47 14.02
CA ALA A 104 -11.31 -7.32 15.37
C ALA A 104 -10.35 -7.89 16.43
N ASP A 105 -9.71 -9.03 16.19
CA ASP A 105 -8.72 -9.62 17.10
C ASP A 105 -7.48 -8.73 17.23
N ARG A 106 -7.01 -8.19 16.11
CA ARG A 106 -5.88 -7.25 16.10
C ARG A 106 -6.19 -5.96 16.85
N ILE A 107 -7.39 -5.40 16.64
CA ILE A 107 -7.88 -4.22 17.36
C ILE A 107 -7.97 -4.52 18.86
N ALA A 108 -8.60 -5.64 19.25
CA ALA A 108 -8.74 -6.02 20.65
C ALA A 108 -7.37 -6.16 21.34
N LEU A 109 -6.39 -6.74 20.67
CA LEU A 109 -5.03 -6.90 21.21
C LEU A 109 -4.35 -5.53 21.44
N VAL A 110 -4.44 -4.60 20.46
CA VAL A 110 -3.88 -3.24 20.63
C VAL A 110 -4.54 -2.52 21.79
N LEU A 111 -5.87 -2.54 21.86
CA LEU A 111 -6.61 -1.88 22.94
C LEU A 111 -6.29 -2.49 24.30
N SER A 112 -6.17 -3.81 24.42
CA SER A 112 -5.82 -4.49 25.67
C SER A 112 -4.41 -4.13 26.15
N LYS A 113 -3.44 -3.99 25.23
CA LYS A 113 -2.08 -3.56 25.57
C LYS A 113 -2.00 -2.09 25.98
N LEU A 114 -2.97 -1.27 25.58
CA LEU A 114 -3.09 0.14 25.94
C LEU A 114 -3.96 0.36 27.18
N ASP A 115 -4.39 -0.71 27.85
CA ASP A 115 -5.16 -0.58 29.10
C ASP A 115 -4.36 0.25 30.14
N GLY A 116 -5.05 1.18 30.80
CA GLY A 116 -4.42 2.12 31.73
C GLY A 116 -3.63 3.28 31.08
N VAL A 117 -3.40 3.28 29.77
CA VAL A 117 -2.78 4.42 29.07
C VAL A 117 -3.86 5.44 28.70
N PRO A 118 -3.76 6.72 29.11
CA PRO A 118 -4.74 7.75 28.72
C PRO A 118 -4.76 7.93 27.18
N VAL A 119 -5.94 8.16 26.57
CA VAL A 119 -6.10 8.32 25.12
C VAL A 119 -5.16 9.40 24.54
N GLY A 120 -5.00 10.53 25.21
CA GLY A 120 -4.09 11.59 24.78
C GLY A 120 -2.60 11.20 24.75
N SER A 121 -2.23 10.08 25.39
CA SER A 121 -0.87 9.52 25.39
C SER A 121 -0.71 8.33 24.44
N ARG A 122 -1.75 7.97 23.69
CA ARG A 122 -1.73 6.86 22.72
C ARG A 122 -1.38 7.35 21.32
N THR A 123 -0.35 8.24 21.22
CA THR A 123 0.09 8.74 19.91
C THR A 123 0.51 7.58 19.01
N ALA A 124 0.13 7.68 17.75
CA ALA A 124 0.33 6.62 16.78
C ALA A 124 0.49 7.20 15.39
N ARG A 125 1.01 6.38 14.46
CA ARG A 125 1.04 6.72 13.04
C ARG A 125 0.77 5.51 12.16
N PHE A 126 0.06 5.74 11.07
CA PHE A 126 0.09 4.83 9.95
C PHE A 126 1.22 5.20 9.00
N ARG A 127 1.96 4.19 8.56
CA ARG A 127 2.97 4.32 7.52
C ARG A 127 2.65 3.41 6.34
N SER A 128 2.95 3.88 5.13
CA SER A 128 2.93 3.08 3.92
C SER A 128 4.21 3.32 3.13
N VAL A 129 4.74 2.26 2.56
CA VAL A 129 5.81 2.29 1.58
C VAL A 129 5.30 1.61 0.31
N ILE A 130 5.44 2.30 -0.81
CA ILE A 130 5.15 1.75 -2.13
C ILE A 130 6.46 1.57 -2.87
N ALA A 131 6.66 0.41 -3.48
CA ALA A 131 7.81 0.13 -4.33
C ALA A 131 7.34 -0.22 -5.75
N LEU A 132 8.02 0.33 -6.76
CA LEU A 132 7.89 -0.05 -8.16
C LEU A 132 9.15 -0.85 -8.55
N ALA A 133 8.96 -2.01 -9.15
CA ALA A 133 10.05 -2.84 -9.66
C ALA A 133 9.73 -3.37 -11.06
N GLU A 134 10.75 -3.53 -11.87
CA GLU A 134 10.76 -4.35 -13.08
C GLU A 134 11.35 -5.74 -12.75
N PRO A 135 11.19 -6.75 -13.60
CA PRO A 135 11.87 -8.02 -13.42
C PRO A 135 13.39 -7.81 -13.22
N GLY A 136 13.88 -8.16 -12.03
CA GLY A 136 15.29 -8.06 -11.66
C GLY A 136 15.79 -6.66 -11.23
N ARG A 137 14.96 -5.60 -11.22
CA ARG A 137 15.40 -4.24 -10.91
C ARG A 137 14.37 -3.43 -10.12
N LEU A 138 14.78 -2.88 -8.99
CA LEU A 138 14.00 -1.84 -8.31
C LEU A 138 14.04 -0.54 -9.13
N VAL A 139 12.87 0.03 -9.41
CA VAL A 139 12.74 1.34 -10.08
C VAL A 139 12.78 2.47 -9.06
N GLY A 140 12.03 2.34 -7.97
CA GLY A 140 12.05 3.30 -6.89
C GLY A 140 10.97 3.04 -5.84
N THR A 141 10.97 3.89 -4.81
CA THR A 141 10.04 3.78 -3.68
C THR A 141 9.44 5.14 -3.34
N GLY A 142 8.26 5.13 -2.73
CA GLY A 142 7.61 6.29 -2.14
C GLY A 142 7.09 5.96 -0.75
N THR A 143 7.08 6.93 0.15
CA THR A 143 6.65 6.75 1.54
C THR A 143 5.57 7.76 1.92
N GLY A 144 4.67 7.35 2.80
CA GLY A 144 3.65 8.23 3.36
C GLY A 144 3.35 7.89 4.81
N THR A 145 3.15 8.92 5.62
CA THR A 145 2.86 8.79 7.05
C THR A 145 1.69 9.70 7.41
N VAL A 146 0.81 9.20 8.27
CA VAL A 146 -0.26 9.99 8.89
C VAL A 146 -0.19 9.79 10.39
N ASP A 147 -0.09 10.88 11.13
CA ASP A 147 -0.10 10.87 12.58
C ASP A 147 -1.53 10.95 13.12
N GLY A 148 -1.75 10.33 14.27
CA GLY A 148 -3.02 10.28 14.96
C GLY A 148 -2.87 9.74 16.38
N VAL A 149 -3.97 9.29 16.96
CA VAL A 149 -3.99 8.65 18.28
C VAL A 149 -4.87 7.40 18.24
N ILE A 150 -4.60 6.43 19.12
CA ILE A 150 -5.47 5.28 19.29
C ILE A 150 -6.62 5.64 20.25
N GLY A 151 -7.85 5.51 19.77
CA GLY A 151 -9.05 5.69 20.60
C GLY A 151 -9.21 4.60 21.67
N ASP A 152 -10.26 4.73 22.45
CA ASP A 152 -10.63 3.77 23.49
C ASP A 152 -11.55 2.66 22.98
N MET A 153 -12.20 2.86 21.85
CA MET A 153 -13.09 1.92 21.20
C MET A 153 -13.06 2.05 19.67
N ALA A 154 -13.55 1.02 18.99
CA ALA A 154 -13.75 1.05 17.55
C ALA A 154 -14.93 1.96 17.17
N ARG A 155 -14.73 2.82 16.13
CA ARG A 155 -15.74 3.74 15.60
C ARG A 155 -15.72 3.70 14.08
N GLY A 156 -16.89 3.77 13.45
CA GLY A 156 -17.03 3.70 12.00
C GLY A 156 -16.98 2.27 11.45
N THR A 157 -17.26 2.13 10.16
CA THR A 157 -17.40 0.83 9.48
C THR A 157 -16.68 0.79 8.13
N ASN A 158 -16.09 1.90 7.69
CA ASN A 158 -15.33 1.95 6.44
C ASN A 158 -13.88 1.49 6.66
N GLY A 159 -13.19 1.21 5.56
CA GLY A 159 -11.78 0.85 5.59
C GLY A 159 -11.54 -0.59 6.08
N PHE A 160 -10.38 -0.82 6.71
CA PHE A 160 -9.93 -2.14 7.16
C PHE A 160 -8.82 -2.01 8.23
N GLY A 161 -8.44 -3.15 8.80
CA GLY A 161 -7.36 -3.20 9.78
C GLY A 161 -7.67 -2.38 11.03
N TYR A 162 -6.78 -1.46 11.36
CA TYR A 162 -6.89 -0.62 12.55
C TYR A 162 -7.62 0.72 12.32
N ASP A 163 -8.18 0.95 11.14
CA ASP A 163 -8.91 2.18 10.83
C ASP A 163 -9.98 2.56 11.88
N PRO A 164 -10.73 1.61 12.46
CA PRO A 164 -11.76 1.92 13.46
C PRO A 164 -11.23 2.52 14.77
N ILE A 165 -9.98 2.27 15.13
CA ILE A 165 -9.38 2.78 16.38
C ILE A 165 -8.36 3.89 16.16
N PHE A 166 -8.01 4.21 14.91
CA PHE A 166 -7.06 5.26 14.58
C PHE A 166 -7.78 6.60 14.36
N LEU A 167 -7.60 7.53 15.29
CA LEU A 167 -8.26 8.82 15.27
C LEU A 167 -7.37 9.89 14.61
N MET A 168 -7.96 10.63 13.69
CA MET A 168 -7.43 11.87 13.10
C MET A 168 -8.33 13.03 13.57
N GLY A 169 -7.91 13.73 14.62
CA GLY A 169 -8.77 14.65 15.36
C GLY A 169 -9.91 13.88 16.04
N ASP A 170 -11.14 14.29 15.82
CA ASP A 170 -12.33 13.71 16.48
C ASP A 170 -12.93 12.50 15.74
N ARG A 171 -12.45 12.17 14.54
CA ARG A 171 -12.97 11.09 13.70
C ARG A 171 -11.96 9.95 13.58
N SER A 172 -12.46 8.71 13.64
CA SER A 172 -11.65 7.56 13.25
C SER A 172 -11.49 7.52 11.73
N MET A 173 -10.43 6.85 11.26
CA MET A 173 -10.21 6.65 9.82
C MET A 173 -11.35 5.82 9.19
N ALA A 174 -12.03 4.99 9.96
CA ALA A 174 -13.20 4.22 9.52
C ALA A 174 -14.51 5.04 9.49
N GLU A 175 -14.53 6.26 10.01
CA GLU A 175 -15.63 7.22 9.85
C GLU A 175 -15.47 8.11 8.61
N LEU A 176 -14.33 8.03 7.93
CA LEU A 176 -14.11 8.76 6.68
C LEU A 176 -14.76 8.01 5.51
N THR A 177 -15.29 8.79 4.56
CA THR A 177 -15.64 8.23 3.25
C THR A 177 -14.39 7.78 2.49
N PRO A 178 -14.51 6.90 1.48
CA PRO A 178 -13.36 6.51 0.65
C PRO A 178 -12.65 7.70 0.02
N ALA A 179 -13.39 8.73 -0.41
CA ALA A 179 -12.80 9.94 -1.00
C ALA A 179 -12.00 10.75 0.03
N GLU A 180 -12.53 10.95 1.25
CA GLU A 180 -11.80 11.62 2.33
C GLU A 180 -10.55 10.85 2.74
N LYS A 181 -10.64 9.51 2.86
CA LYS A 181 -9.50 8.65 3.17
C LYS A 181 -8.43 8.73 2.08
N ASN A 182 -8.81 8.67 0.81
CA ASN A 182 -7.89 8.80 -0.33
C ASN A 182 -7.24 10.20 -0.42
N ALA A 183 -7.86 11.24 0.14
CA ALA A 183 -7.26 12.57 0.21
C ALA A 183 -6.23 12.72 1.34
N THR A 184 -6.29 11.91 2.40
CA THR A 184 -5.55 12.17 3.65
C THR A 184 -4.69 11.03 4.15
N SER A 185 -4.89 9.80 3.67
CA SER A 185 -4.28 8.58 4.22
C SER A 185 -2.76 8.48 3.99
N HIS A 186 -2.12 7.63 4.78
CA HIS A 186 -0.72 7.24 4.61
C HIS A 186 -0.45 6.68 3.19
N ARG A 187 -1.38 5.88 2.63
CA ARG A 187 -1.25 5.31 1.29
C ARG A 187 -1.34 6.38 0.21
N SER A 188 -2.24 7.35 0.34
CA SER A 188 -2.32 8.45 -0.63
C SER A 188 -1.05 9.30 -0.64
N ARG A 189 -0.46 9.54 0.54
CA ARG A 189 0.83 10.25 0.66
C ARG A 189 1.98 9.44 0.05
N ALA A 190 1.99 8.10 0.24
CA ALA A 190 2.99 7.23 -0.38
C ALA A 190 2.87 7.22 -1.91
N VAL A 191 1.63 7.18 -2.45
CA VAL A 191 1.38 7.32 -3.89
C VAL A 191 1.85 8.68 -4.39
N ALA A 192 1.53 9.77 -3.70
CA ALA A 192 2.01 11.11 -4.07
C ALA A 192 3.55 11.19 -4.08
N SER A 193 4.21 10.54 -3.12
CA SER A 193 5.67 10.48 -3.01
C SER A 193 6.33 9.70 -4.16
N ILE A 194 5.75 8.58 -4.61
CA ILE A 194 6.31 7.78 -5.71
C ILE A 194 5.88 8.31 -7.09
N ARG A 195 4.86 9.14 -7.18
CA ARG A 195 4.28 9.64 -8.44
C ARG A 195 5.30 10.18 -9.43
N PRO A 196 6.28 11.05 -9.06
CA PRO A 196 7.30 11.53 -10.01
C PRO A 196 8.14 10.41 -10.63
N ILE A 197 8.43 9.36 -9.85
CA ILE A 197 9.17 8.18 -10.33
C ILE A 197 8.31 7.37 -11.31
N LEU A 198 7.02 7.17 -10.99
CA LEU A 198 6.06 6.51 -11.88
C LEU A 198 5.90 7.24 -13.19
N GLU A 199 5.75 8.57 -13.16
CA GLU A 199 5.58 9.40 -14.36
C GLU A 199 6.84 9.39 -15.24
N ALA A 200 8.02 9.50 -14.64
CA ALA A 200 9.30 9.38 -15.35
C ALA A 200 9.47 8.00 -15.99
N TRP A 201 9.15 6.94 -15.23
CA TRP A 201 9.21 5.58 -15.73
C TRP A 201 8.22 5.34 -16.89
N LEU A 202 6.96 5.79 -16.76
CA LEU A 202 5.94 5.69 -17.81
C LEU A 202 6.35 6.43 -19.08
N SER A 203 6.94 7.63 -18.94
CA SER A 203 7.44 8.40 -20.07
C SER A 203 8.54 7.67 -20.82
N ALA A 204 9.44 6.99 -20.10
CA ALA A 204 10.50 6.18 -20.72
C ALA A 204 9.95 4.97 -21.50
N GLN A 205 8.84 4.36 -21.04
CA GLN A 205 8.19 3.26 -21.77
C GLN A 205 7.55 3.71 -23.09
N GLY A 206 7.02 4.94 -23.16
CA GLY A 206 6.43 5.51 -24.37
C GLY A 206 7.45 5.83 -25.48
N HIS A 207 8.71 6.10 -25.12
CA HIS A 207 9.77 6.38 -26.11
C HIS A 207 10.40 5.13 -26.72
N VAL A 208 10.28 3.97 -26.09
CA VAL A 208 10.83 2.69 -26.61
C VAL A 208 10.00 2.15 -27.80
N GLY A 209 8.74 2.60 -27.95
CA GLY A 209 7.87 2.19 -29.04
C GLY A 209 8.14 2.87 -30.40
N ASP A 210 8.75 4.06 -30.39
CA ASP A 210 8.96 4.83 -31.62
C ASP A 210 10.30 4.53 -32.34
N ASP A 211 11.29 3.98 -31.62
CA ASP A 211 12.63 3.73 -32.20
C ASP A 211 12.81 2.33 -32.84
N ALA A 212 11.78 1.47 -32.84
CA ALA A 212 11.86 0.08 -33.30
C ALA A 212 11.39 -0.16 -34.75
N MET A 213 11.48 0.85 -35.64
CA MET A 213 11.31 0.64 -37.08
C MET A 213 12.65 0.80 -37.78
N PRO A 214 13.37 -0.28 -38.17
CA PRO A 214 14.45 -0.17 -39.13
C PRO A 214 13.83 0.20 -40.48
N SER A 215 14.27 1.35 -41.03
CA SER A 215 13.98 1.76 -42.41
C SER A 215 14.38 0.64 -43.36
N ARG A 216 13.38 -0.02 -43.98
CA ARG A 216 13.63 -0.88 -45.12
C ARG A 216 13.91 0.02 -46.34
N THR A 217 15.14 0.09 -46.73
CA THR A 217 15.55 0.40 -48.10
C THR A 217 15.60 -0.89 -48.93
#